data_6c4d4085f8165575cda3f20187a3067d
#
_entry.id   6c4d4085f8165575cda3f20187a3067d
#
_cell.length_a   1.000
_cell.length_b   1.000
_cell.length_c   1.000
_cell.angle_alpha   90.00
_cell.angle_beta   90.00
_cell.angle_gamma   90.00
#
_symmetry.space_group_name_H-M   'P 1'
#
loop_
_entity.id
_entity.type
_entity.pdbx_description
1 polymer ?
#
loop_
_entity_poly.entity_id
_entity_poly.type
_entity_poly.pdbx_seq_one_letter_code
_entity_poly.pdbx_strand_id
1 'polypeptide(L)'
;MSAQILDGKAVAAAIKAELTTRVTALKAQGITPGLGTVLVGDDPGSHSYVGGKHRDCQEVGINSIRIDLPNNATEKDVLAAIADLNSSKECTGYIVQLPLPKGINTQKVLEAIDPSKDADGLHPLNLGRLVAGYDAPLPCTPRGIVALLDHYKISTQGAEVTVIGRGLTVGRPLGLLLTRKQENATVTLTHTGTKDLAVHTRKADIVVAAIGQAHFLKAEMIKEGAVVIDVGISRTPDGLQGDVCPGVFEKASYVAPMPGGVGPMTRAMLLTNVVDACS
;
A
#
# COMPACT_ATOMS: atom_id res chain seq x y z
N MET A 1 -0.85 -1.89 29.99
CA MET A 1 -2.05 -1.25 29.33
C MET A 1 -2.10 -1.83 27.92
N SER A 2 -3.26 -2.19 27.40
CA SER A 2 -3.37 -2.68 26.01
C SER A 2 -3.11 -1.52 25.03
N ALA A 3 -2.45 -1.81 23.90
CA ALA A 3 -2.17 -0.82 22.86
C ALA A 3 -3.44 -0.15 22.34
N GLN A 4 -3.37 1.11 22.00
CA GLN A 4 -4.41 1.79 21.24
C GLN A 4 -4.40 1.27 19.82
N ILE A 5 -5.58 0.95 19.29
CA ILE A 5 -5.73 0.46 17.92
C ILE A 5 -5.72 1.63 16.93
N LEU A 6 -4.86 1.53 15.92
CA LEU A 6 -4.89 2.41 14.75
C LEU A 6 -5.91 1.85 13.76
N ASP A 7 -7.14 2.35 13.84
CA ASP A 7 -8.27 1.89 13.00
C ASP A 7 -8.18 2.46 11.59
N GLY A 8 -7.52 1.70 10.70
CA GLY A 8 -7.39 2.08 9.30
C GLY A 8 -8.70 2.08 8.53
N LYS A 9 -9.75 1.36 8.99
CA LYS A 9 -11.07 1.40 8.36
C LYS A 9 -11.74 2.75 8.57
N ALA A 10 -11.69 3.26 9.80
CA ALA A 10 -12.26 4.57 10.14
C ALA A 10 -11.55 5.70 9.39
N VAL A 11 -10.19 5.66 9.35
CA VAL A 11 -9.40 6.67 8.63
C VAL A 11 -9.64 6.60 7.12
N ALA A 12 -9.66 5.40 6.53
CA ALA A 12 -9.96 5.22 5.11
C ALA A 12 -11.37 5.71 4.74
N ALA A 13 -12.36 5.54 5.62
CA ALA A 13 -13.71 6.06 5.41
C ALA A 13 -13.73 7.60 5.37
N ALA A 14 -13.00 8.26 6.28
CA ALA A 14 -12.86 9.73 6.28
C ALA A 14 -12.19 10.23 4.98
N ILE A 15 -11.11 9.58 4.53
CA ILE A 15 -10.43 9.92 3.27
C ILE A 15 -11.38 9.74 2.08
N LYS A 16 -12.15 8.66 2.03
CA LYS A 16 -13.11 8.42 0.95
C LYS A 16 -14.22 9.47 0.91
N ALA A 17 -14.69 9.94 2.06
CA ALA A 17 -15.68 11.04 2.14
C ALA A 17 -15.11 12.35 1.56
N GLU A 18 -13.84 12.67 1.85
CA GLU A 18 -13.14 13.81 1.24
C GLU A 18 -13.00 13.63 -0.27
N LEU A 19 -12.58 12.44 -0.71
CA LEU A 19 -12.45 12.12 -2.14
C LEU A 19 -13.78 12.25 -2.88
N THR A 20 -14.89 11.84 -2.26
CA THR A 20 -16.24 12.02 -2.85
C THR A 20 -16.53 13.50 -3.15
N THR A 21 -16.15 14.40 -2.25
CA THR A 21 -16.30 15.84 -2.47
C THR A 21 -15.42 16.32 -3.63
N ARG A 22 -14.15 15.91 -3.68
CA ARG A 22 -13.22 16.25 -4.76
C ARG A 22 -13.69 15.72 -6.11
N VAL A 23 -14.12 14.46 -6.17
CA VAL A 23 -14.65 13.83 -7.39
C VAL A 23 -15.89 14.56 -7.90
N THR A 24 -16.78 14.97 -7.00
CA THR A 24 -17.97 15.75 -7.36
C THR A 24 -17.58 17.09 -8.00
N ALA A 25 -16.60 17.78 -7.43
CA ALA A 25 -16.08 19.04 -7.97
C ALA A 25 -15.42 18.85 -9.35
N LEU A 26 -14.64 17.79 -9.55
CA LEU A 26 -14.03 17.44 -10.85
C LEU A 26 -15.12 17.16 -11.91
N LYS A 27 -16.15 16.39 -11.58
CA LYS A 27 -17.27 16.10 -12.47
C LYS A 27 -18.04 17.35 -12.90
N ALA A 28 -18.20 18.31 -12.01
CA ALA A 28 -18.81 19.62 -12.33
C ALA A 28 -17.97 20.39 -13.36
N GLN A 29 -16.67 20.10 -13.48
CA GLN A 29 -15.75 20.67 -14.49
C GLN A 29 -15.62 19.79 -15.74
N GLY A 30 -16.40 18.72 -15.86
CA GLY A 30 -16.37 17.79 -16.98
C GLY A 30 -15.25 16.74 -16.90
N ILE A 31 -14.56 16.61 -15.75
CA ILE A 31 -13.48 15.64 -15.53
C ILE A 31 -14.03 14.48 -14.71
N THR A 32 -14.00 13.27 -15.26
CA THR A 32 -14.41 12.05 -14.54
C THR A 32 -13.19 11.19 -14.27
N PRO A 33 -12.73 11.10 -13.01
CA PRO A 33 -11.62 10.20 -12.68
C PRO A 33 -11.97 8.75 -12.98
N GLY A 34 -11.02 7.98 -13.52
CA GLY A 34 -11.20 6.58 -13.87
C GLY A 34 -10.07 5.71 -13.36
N LEU A 35 -10.40 4.67 -12.59
CA LEU A 35 -9.45 3.63 -12.14
C LEU A 35 -9.57 2.39 -12.99
N GLY A 36 -8.48 2.03 -13.70
CA GLY A 36 -8.30 0.75 -14.37
C GLY A 36 -7.71 -0.31 -13.44
N THR A 37 -8.13 -1.55 -13.57
CA THR A 37 -7.48 -2.70 -12.94
C THR A 37 -7.31 -3.84 -13.94
N VAL A 38 -6.08 -4.36 -14.07
CA VAL A 38 -5.79 -5.59 -14.79
C VAL A 38 -5.59 -6.71 -13.78
N LEU A 39 -6.41 -7.74 -13.84
CA LEU A 39 -6.31 -8.95 -13.02
C LEU A 39 -5.99 -10.13 -13.92
N VAL A 40 -5.00 -10.95 -13.55
CA VAL A 40 -4.62 -12.14 -14.32
C VAL A 40 -4.75 -13.38 -13.45
N GLY A 41 -5.53 -14.34 -13.92
CA GLY A 41 -5.77 -15.63 -13.23
C GLY A 41 -6.91 -15.59 -12.22
N ASP A 42 -7.05 -16.69 -11.49
CA ASP A 42 -8.24 -17.01 -10.70
C ASP A 42 -7.97 -17.03 -9.19
N ASP A 43 -6.87 -16.38 -8.70
CA ASP A 43 -6.59 -16.33 -7.27
C ASP A 43 -7.71 -15.65 -6.49
N PRO A 44 -8.42 -16.36 -5.59
CA PRO A 44 -9.59 -15.81 -4.88
C PRO A 44 -9.26 -14.56 -4.06
N GLY A 45 -8.00 -14.46 -3.58
CA GLY A 45 -7.56 -13.30 -2.83
C GLY A 45 -7.43 -12.05 -3.68
N SER A 46 -6.86 -12.19 -4.86
CA SER A 46 -6.73 -11.11 -5.84
C SER A 46 -8.12 -10.65 -6.32
N HIS A 47 -9.03 -11.59 -6.60
CA HIS A 47 -10.43 -11.27 -6.96
C HIS A 47 -11.16 -10.51 -5.84
N SER A 48 -11.03 -10.95 -4.58
CA SER A 48 -11.64 -10.28 -3.44
C SER A 48 -11.09 -8.86 -3.26
N TYR A 49 -9.77 -8.69 -3.43
CA TYR A 49 -9.10 -7.40 -3.27
C TYR A 49 -9.46 -6.42 -4.39
N VAL A 50 -9.46 -6.88 -5.65
CA VAL A 50 -9.93 -6.10 -6.81
C VAL A 50 -11.41 -5.75 -6.66
N GLY A 51 -12.26 -6.69 -6.26
CA GLY A 51 -13.67 -6.43 -5.96
C GLY A 51 -13.88 -5.34 -4.90
N GLY A 52 -13.01 -5.29 -3.89
CA GLY A 52 -12.98 -4.22 -2.89
C GLY A 52 -12.67 -2.85 -3.51
N LYS A 53 -11.68 -2.77 -4.40
CA LYS A 53 -11.31 -1.53 -5.12
C LYS A 53 -12.45 -1.00 -5.97
N HIS A 54 -13.16 -1.88 -6.69
CA HIS A 54 -14.32 -1.50 -7.51
C HIS A 54 -15.48 -0.95 -6.66
N ARG A 55 -15.79 -1.57 -5.51
CA ARG A 55 -16.79 -1.03 -4.57
C ARG A 55 -16.38 0.34 -4.03
N ASP A 56 -15.12 0.52 -3.68
CA ASP A 56 -14.61 1.82 -3.21
C ASP A 56 -14.70 2.89 -4.32
N CYS A 57 -14.44 2.55 -5.59
CA CYS A 57 -14.65 3.46 -6.73
C CYS A 57 -16.10 3.90 -6.85
N GLN A 58 -17.06 2.96 -6.75
CA GLN A 58 -18.48 3.26 -6.78
C GLN A 58 -18.90 4.19 -5.64
N GLU A 59 -18.39 3.94 -4.43
CA GLU A 59 -18.67 4.75 -3.24
C GLU A 59 -18.25 6.20 -3.41
N VAL A 60 -17.06 6.47 -4.00
CA VAL A 60 -16.52 7.82 -4.19
C VAL A 60 -16.89 8.45 -5.54
N GLY A 61 -17.52 7.69 -6.43
CA GLY A 61 -17.94 8.17 -7.75
C GLY A 61 -16.86 8.16 -8.82
N ILE A 62 -15.78 7.42 -8.65
CA ILE A 62 -14.74 7.17 -9.66
C ILE A 62 -15.24 6.15 -10.67
N ASN A 63 -15.01 6.38 -11.97
CA ASN A 63 -15.28 5.37 -12.99
C ASN A 63 -14.38 4.15 -12.78
N SER A 64 -14.92 2.94 -12.94
CA SER A 64 -14.19 1.72 -12.63
C SER A 64 -14.10 0.83 -13.88
N ILE A 65 -12.88 0.65 -14.38
CA ILE A 65 -12.56 -0.14 -15.56
C ILE A 65 -11.87 -1.42 -15.10
N ARG A 66 -12.44 -2.58 -15.47
CA ARG A 66 -11.90 -3.87 -15.06
C ARG A 66 -11.56 -4.71 -16.28
N ILE A 67 -10.33 -5.23 -16.32
CA ILE A 67 -9.85 -6.17 -17.32
C ILE A 67 -9.43 -7.45 -16.59
N ASP A 68 -10.21 -8.51 -16.75
CA ASP A 68 -9.89 -9.83 -16.22
C ASP A 68 -9.32 -10.70 -17.34
N LEU A 69 -8.09 -11.14 -17.18
CA LEU A 69 -7.40 -12.04 -18.08
C LEU A 69 -7.37 -13.46 -17.47
N PRO A 70 -7.56 -14.49 -18.28
CA PRO A 70 -7.59 -15.87 -17.78
C PRO A 70 -6.20 -16.31 -17.25
N ASN A 71 -6.17 -17.39 -16.47
CA ASN A 71 -4.94 -17.91 -15.87
C ASN A 71 -3.88 -18.35 -16.88
N ASN A 72 -4.29 -18.66 -18.12
CA ASN A 72 -3.40 -19.01 -19.23
C ASN A 72 -3.03 -17.81 -20.12
N ALA A 73 -3.38 -16.58 -19.70
CA ALA A 73 -2.98 -15.38 -20.42
C ALA A 73 -1.46 -15.27 -20.52
N THR A 74 -0.99 -14.83 -21.68
CA THR A 74 0.43 -14.64 -21.97
C THR A 74 0.89 -13.24 -21.54
N GLU A 75 2.20 -13.04 -21.43
CA GLU A 75 2.78 -11.71 -21.23
C GLU A 75 2.30 -10.72 -22.31
N LYS A 76 2.13 -11.18 -23.57
CA LYS A 76 1.63 -10.37 -24.67
C LYS A 76 0.20 -9.87 -24.42
N ASP A 77 -0.66 -10.71 -23.85
CA ASP A 77 -2.04 -10.34 -23.56
C ASP A 77 -2.10 -9.28 -22.44
N VAL A 78 -1.24 -9.42 -21.42
CA VAL A 78 -1.13 -8.42 -20.35
C VAL A 78 -0.61 -7.09 -20.89
N LEU A 79 0.43 -7.12 -21.76
CA LEU A 79 0.97 -5.90 -22.37
C LEU A 79 -0.03 -5.23 -23.31
N ALA A 80 -0.89 -6.00 -24.01
CA ALA A 80 -1.97 -5.45 -24.81
C ALA A 80 -3.02 -4.71 -23.95
N ALA A 81 -3.46 -5.32 -22.84
CA ALA A 81 -4.36 -4.67 -21.88
C ALA A 81 -3.77 -3.38 -21.29
N ILE A 82 -2.47 -3.36 -21.04
CA ILE A 82 -1.74 -2.18 -20.58
C ILE A 82 -1.75 -1.09 -21.67
N ALA A 83 -1.48 -1.45 -22.94
CA ALA A 83 -1.49 -0.50 -24.06
C ALA A 83 -2.87 0.14 -24.24
N ASP A 84 -3.94 -0.63 -24.08
CA ASP A 84 -5.33 -0.15 -24.14
C ASP A 84 -5.60 0.87 -23.01
N LEU A 85 -5.19 0.58 -21.77
CA LEU A 85 -5.35 1.51 -20.64
C LEU A 85 -4.46 2.75 -20.77
N ASN A 86 -3.25 2.63 -21.30
CA ASN A 86 -2.36 3.76 -21.59
C ASN A 86 -3.01 4.74 -22.57
N SER A 87 -3.69 4.24 -23.61
CA SER A 87 -4.33 5.06 -24.63
C SER A 87 -5.73 5.54 -24.26
N SER A 88 -6.38 4.92 -23.27
CA SER A 88 -7.74 5.24 -22.85
C SER A 88 -7.82 6.61 -22.17
N LYS A 89 -8.70 7.48 -22.70
CA LYS A 89 -9.02 8.78 -22.08
C LYS A 89 -9.91 8.64 -20.83
N GLU A 90 -10.62 7.53 -20.68
CA GLU A 90 -11.48 7.23 -19.54
C GLU A 90 -10.69 6.70 -18.35
N CYS A 91 -9.45 6.23 -18.58
CA CYS A 91 -8.57 5.71 -17.56
C CYS A 91 -7.58 6.80 -17.11
N THR A 92 -7.81 7.38 -15.94
CA THR A 92 -6.92 8.37 -15.35
C THR A 92 -5.68 7.72 -14.72
N GLY A 93 -5.89 6.58 -14.07
CA GLY A 93 -4.82 5.77 -13.52
C GLY A 93 -5.24 4.32 -13.40
N TYR A 94 -4.28 3.41 -13.38
CA TYR A 94 -4.59 1.99 -13.27
C TYR A 94 -3.49 1.22 -12.55
N ILE A 95 -3.82 -0.01 -12.22
CA ILE A 95 -2.90 -0.97 -11.63
C ILE A 95 -2.94 -2.30 -12.37
N VAL A 96 -1.85 -3.03 -12.31
CA VAL A 96 -1.80 -4.46 -12.59
C VAL A 96 -1.73 -5.19 -11.25
N GLN A 97 -2.76 -5.98 -10.93
CA GLN A 97 -2.83 -6.67 -9.64
C GLN A 97 -1.72 -7.70 -9.52
N LEU A 98 -0.87 -7.53 -8.51
CA LEU A 98 0.18 -8.48 -8.16
C LEU A 98 -0.30 -9.47 -7.08
N PRO A 99 0.28 -10.69 -7.04
CA PRO A 99 1.32 -11.21 -7.94
C PRO A 99 0.76 -11.67 -9.29
N LEU A 100 1.61 -11.64 -10.33
CA LEU A 100 1.29 -12.20 -11.63
C LEU A 100 1.55 -13.72 -11.67
N PRO A 101 0.86 -14.49 -12.54
CA PRO A 101 1.15 -15.89 -12.77
C PRO A 101 2.61 -16.13 -13.19
N LYS A 102 3.11 -17.35 -12.91
CA LYS A 102 4.45 -17.77 -13.34
C LYS A 102 4.58 -17.66 -14.86
N GLY A 103 5.73 -17.17 -15.32
CA GLY A 103 6.03 -17.00 -16.75
C GLY A 103 5.78 -15.59 -17.30
N ILE A 104 5.11 -14.73 -16.55
CA ILE A 104 4.95 -13.31 -16.90
C ILE A 104 6.02 -12.49 -16.16
N ASN A 105 6.79 -11.69 -16.91
CA ASN A 105 7.83 -10.86 -16.34
C ASN A 105 7.23 -9.61 -15.68
N THR A 106 7.12 -9.62 -14.35
CA THR A 106 6.54 -8.52 -13.57
C THR A 106 7.27 -7.19 -13.82
N GLN A 107 8.58 -7.18 -13.96
CA GLN A 107 9.34 -5.96 -14.23
C GLN A 107 8.92 -5.33 -15.56
N LYS A 108 8.90 -6.13 -16.62
CA LYS A 108 8.50 -5.67 -17.96
C LYS A 108 7.06 -5.15 -18.00
N VAL A 109 6.17 -5.80 -17.23
CA VAL A 109 4.77 -5.38 -17.08
C VAL A 109 4.69 -4.02 -16.37
N LEU A 110 5.40 -3.82 -15.27
CA LEU A 110 5.41 -2.55 -14.56
C LEU A 110 6.05 -1.42 -15.39
N GLU A 111 7.12 -1.70 -16.13
CA GLU A 111 7.77 -0.74 -17.03
C GLU A 111 6.92 -0.33 -18.22
N ALA A 112 5.93 -1.15 -18.63
CA ALA A 112 5.01 -0.84 -19.71
C ALA A 112 3.86 0.09 -19.30
N ILE A 113 3.62 0.28 -18.01
CA ILE A 113 2.64 1.24 -17.50
C ILE A 113 3.08 2.65 -17.84
N ASP A 114 2.17 3.51 -18.34
CA ASP A 114 2.48 4.93 -18.44
C ASP A 114 2.72 5.50 -17.03
N PRO A 115 3.90 6.08 -16.75
CA PRO A 115 4.21 6.61 -15.42
C PRO A 115 3.22 7.64 -14.90
N SER A 116 2.55 8.38 -15.79
CA SER A 116 1.51 9.35 -15.41
C SER A 116 0.20 8.68 -14.98
N LYS A 117 0.00 7.42 -15.37
CA LYS A 117 -1.18 6.60 -15.03
C LYS A 117 -0.89 5.51 -14.00
N ASP A 118 0.32 5.47 -13.44
CA ASP A 118 0.72 4.52 -12.40
C ASP A 118 0.03 4.85 -11.07
N ALA A 119 -1.18 4.34 -10.90
CA ALA A 119 -1.95 4.60 -9.69
C ALA A 119 -1.42 3.89 -8.43
N ASP A 120 -0.62 2.83 -8.59
CA ASP A 120 -0.01 2.11 -7.46
C ASP A 120 1.30 2.73 -6.96
N GLY A 121 1.92 3.62 -7.79
CA GLY A 121 3.18 4.29 -7.48
C GLY A 121 4.40 3.36 -7.52
N LEU A 122 4.34 2.29 -8.31
CA LEU A 122 5.39 1.25 -8.37
C LEU A 122 6.21 1.29 -9.65
N HIS A 123 5.88 2.16 -10.61
CA HIS A 123 6.66 2.33 -11.82
C HIS A 123 8.08 2.79 -11.49
N PRO A 124 9.15 2.21 -12.11
CA PRO A 124 10.55 2.56 -11.81
C PRO A 124 10.86 4.05 -11.90
N LEU A 125 10.25 4.77 -12.85
CA LEU A 125 10.39 6.23 -12.96
C LEU A 125 9.83 6.95 -11.73
N ASN A 126 8.64 6.57 -11.24
CA ASN A 126 8.01 7.20 -10.08
C ASN A 126 8.77 6.88 -8.79
N LEU A 127 9.25 5.65 -8.64
CA LEU A 127 10.17 5.29 -7.54
C LEU A 127 11.48 6.07 -7.62
N GLY A 128 12.04 6.29 -8.82
CA GLY A 128 13.21 7.14 -9.03
C GLY A 128 12.95 8.60 -8.65
N ARG A 129 11.76 9.13 -8.98
CA ARG A 129 11.33 10.48 -8.55
C ARG A 129 11.19 10.57 -7.04
N LEU A 130 10.64 9.55 -6.38
CA LEU A 130 10.58 9.48 -4.91
C LEU A 130 11.99 9.56 -4.30
N VAL A 131 12.97 8.83 -4.84
CA VAL A 131 14.38 8.90 -4.41
C VAL A 131 14.95 10.30 -4.59
N ALA A 132 14.65 10.96 -5.71
CA ALA A 132 15.14 12.29 -6.05
C ALA A 132 14.40 13.43 -5.31
N GLY A 133 13.31 13.12 -4.62
CA GLY A 133 12.45 14.12 -3.95
C GLY A 133 11.57 14.93 -4.90
N TYR A 134 11.23 14.37 -6.06
CA TYR A 134 10.35 14.99 -7.04
C TYR A 134 8.90 14.50 -6.85
N ASP A 135 7.95 15.33 -7.28
CA ASP A 135 6.54 14.97 -7.25
C ASP A 135 6.25 13.80 -8.21
N ALA A 136 5.58 12.78 -7.68
CA ALA A 136 5.14 11.60 -8.42
C ALA A 136 4.04 10.88 -7.63
N PRO A 137 3.25 9.99 -8.28
CA PRO A 137 2.40 9.06 -7.56
C PRO A 137 3.22 8.28 -6.52
N LEU A 138 2.77 8.31 -5.28
CA LEU A 138 3.45 7.62 -4.18
C LEU A 138 2.93 6.18 -4.06
N PRO A 139 3.78 5.21 -3.69
CA PRO A 139 3.36 3.84 -3.42
C PRO A 139 2.21 3.80 -2.40
N CYS A 140 1.09 3.17 -2.77
CA CYS A 140 -0.17 3.26 -2.02
C CYS A 140 -0.05 2.80 -0.57
N THR A 141 0.56 1.64 -0.32
CA THR A 141 0.69 1.11 1.05
C THR A 141 1.62 1.97 1.92
N PRO A 142 2.82 2.37 1.49
CA PRO A 142 3.63 3.35 2.19
C PRO A 142 2.92 4.67 2.48
N ARG A 143 2.26 5.26 1.47
CA ARG A 143 1.46 6.48 1.63
C ARG A 143 0.36 6.30 2.68
N GLY A 144 -0.31 5.14 2.67
CA GLY A 144 -1.35 4.79 3.63
C GLY A 144 -0.83 4.64 5.06
N ILE A 145 0.37 4.11 5.25
CA ILE A 145 1.02 4.02 6.56
C ILE A 145 1.32 5.42 7.10
N VAL A 146 1.91 6.30 6.30
CA VAL A 146 2.18 7.68 6.70
C VAL A 146 0.88 8.41 7.06
N ALA A 147 -0.15 8.34 6.20
CA ALA A 147 -1.44 8.97 6.47
C ALA A 147 -2.12 8.43 7.74
N LEU A 148 -1.95 7.14 8.06
CA LEU A 148 -2.46 6.55 9.30
C LEU A 148 -1.73 7.11 10.53
N LEU A 149 -0.40 7.20 10.48
CA LEU A 149 0.41 7.79 11.55
C LEU A 149 0.04 9.27 11.78
N ASP A 150 -0.08 10.05 10.71
CA ASP A 150 -0.45 11.46 10.76
C ASP A 150 -1.84 11.68 11.39
N HIS A 151 -2.82 10.85 11.00
CA HIS A 151 -4.17 10.92 11.56
C HIS A 151 -4.17 10.75 13.09
N TYR A 152 -3.38 9.82 13.59
CA TYR A 152 -3.24 9.58 15.04
C TYR A 152 -2.20 10.47 15.70
N LYS A 153 -1.64 11.46 14.97
CA LYS A 153 -0.64 12.41 15.47
C LYS A 153 0.61 11.73 16.03
N ILE A 154 0.99 10.61 15.45
CA ILE A 154 2.21 9.88 15.76
C ILE A 154 3.34 10.51 14.93
N SER A 155 4.22 11.25 15.60
CA SER A 155 5.31 11.95 14.92
C SER A 155 6.35 10.97 14.39
N THR A 156 6.74 11.19 13.12
CA THR A 156 7.87 10.51 12.49
C THR A 156 9.14 11.34 12.55
N GLN A 157 9.05 12.62 12.94
CA GLN A 157 10.17 13.56 13.03
C GLN A 157 11.24 13.08 14.01
N GLY A 158 12.42 12.71 13.50
CA GLY A 158 13.53 12.19 14.29
C GLY A 158 13.30 10.79 14.89
N ALA A 159 12.18 10.13 14.56
CA ALA A 159 11.88 8.81 15.09
C ALA A 159 12.79 7.73 14.49
N GLU A 160 13.19 6.77 15.32
CA GLU A 160 13.85 5.54 14.89
C GLU A 160 12.80 4.56 14.36
N VAL A 161 12.80 4.29 13.06
CA VAL A 161 11.85 3.38 12.41
C VAL A 161 12.57 2.14 11.92
N THR A 162 12.10 0.96 12.32
CA THR A 162 12.58 -0.30 11.74
C THR A 162 11.50 -0.93 10.87
N VAL A 163 11.84 -1.14 9.60
CA VAL A 163 10.98 -1.83 8.64
C VAL A 163 11.49 -3.24 8.43
N ILE A 164 10.67 -4.23 8.75
CA ILE A 164 10.96 -5.66 8.56
C ILE A 164 10.42 -6.08 7.20
N GLY A 165 11.32 -6.36 6.26
CA GLY A 165 11.02 -6.68 4.88
C GLY A 165 11.53 -5.63 3.90
N ARG A 166 11.85 -6.08 2.68
CA ARG A 166 12.39 -5.24 1.59
C ARG A 166 11.67 -5.48 0.26
N GLY A 167 10.38 -5.80 0.34
CA GLY A 167 9.52 -5.97 -0.83
C GLY A 167 9.34 -4.66 -1.61
N LEU A 168 9.04 -4.79 -2.91
CA LEU A 168 8.83 -3.66 -3.82
C LEU A 168 7.62 -2.82 -3.42
N THR A 169 6.56 -3.46 -2.96
CA THR A 169 5.27 -2.80 -2.66
C THR A 169 5.27 -2.03 -1.34
N VAL A 170 6.11 -2.43 -0.37
CA VAL A 170 6.10 -1.84 0.98
C VAL A 170 7.49 -1.49 1.48
N GLY A 171 8.35 -2.48 1.75
CA GLY A 171 9.54 -2.27 2.56
C GLY A 171 10.52 -1.25 1.98
N ARG A 172 10.89 -1.40 0.70
CA ARG A 172 11.80 -0.46 0.04
C ARG A 172 11.22 0.94 -0.10
N PRO A 173 10.02 1.12 -0.68
CA PRO A 173 9.48 2.46 -0.88
C PRO A 173 9.08 3.14 0.43
N LEU A 174 8.68 2.41 1.47
CA LEU A 174 8.37 3.00 2.77
C LEU A 174 9.62 3.64 3.41
N GLY A 175 10.78 2.98 3.31
CA GLY A 175 12.03 3.55 3.80
C GLY A 175 12.38 4.87 3.10
N LEU A 176 12.19 4.92 1.78
CA LEU A 176 12.40 6.14 1.01
C LEU A 176 11.41 7.24 1.39
N LEU A 177 10.14 6.89 1.57
CA LEU A 177 9.09 7.84 1.93
C LEU A 177 9.33 8.46 3.31
N LEU A 178 9.64 7.63 4.31
CA LEU A 178 9.85 8.07 5.69
C LEU A 178 11.13 8.93 5.88
N THR A 179 12.12 8.81 4.97
CA THR A 179 13.34 9.62 5.02
C THR A 179 13.24 10.95 4.27
N ARG A 180 12.09 11.29 3.67
CA ARG A 180 11.87 12.62 3.10
C ARG A 180 11.95 13.68 4.19
N LYS A 181 12.26 14.93 3.80
CA LYS A 181 12.30 16.07 4.75
C LYS A 181 10.99 16.29 5.50
N GLN A 182 9.88 15.91 4.92
CA GLN A 182 8.54 16.03 5.49
C GLN A 182 8.34 15.04 6.64
N GLU A 183 8.68 13.76 6.45
CA GLU A 183 8.55 12.70 7.46
C GLU A 183 9.77 12.69 8.39
N ASN A 184 10.95 12.91 7.87
CA ASN A 184 12.21 13.14 8.59
C ASN A 184 12.57 12.09 9.64
N ALA A 185 12.30 10.82 9.35
CA ALA A 185 12.63 9.68 10.22
C ALA A 185 14.04 9.13 9.92
N THR A 186 14.63 8.46 10.92
CA THR A 186 15.78 7.57 10.73
C THR A 186 15.27 6.16 10.48
N VAL A 187 15.59 5.56 9.33
CA VAL A 187 15.01 4.28 8.94
C VAL A 187 16.05 3.17 8.82
N THR A 188 15.81 2.07 9.51
CA THR A 188 16.56 0.82 9.34
C THR A 188 15.71 -0.19 8.56
N LEU A 189 16.17 -0.55 7.35
CA LEU A 189 15.56 -1.63 6.56
C LEU A 189 16.20 -2.96 6.91
N THR A 190 15.39 -3.91 7.36
CA THR A 190 15.85 -5.25 7.75
C THR A 190 15.28 -6.33 6.81
N HIS A 191 15.95 -7.46 6.75
CA HIS A 191 15.60 -8.55 5.85
C HIS A 191 16.19 -9.88 6.33
N THR A 192 15.99 -10.97 5.60
CA THR A 192 16.46 -12.34 5.95
C THR A 192 17.97 -12.47 6.18
N GLY A 193 18.78 -11.56 5.65
CA GLY A 193 20.23 -11.51 5.91
C GLY A 193 20.63 -10.63 7.08
N THR A 194 19.67 -9.99 7.78
CA THR A 194 19.97 -9.17 8.96
C THR A 194 20.36 -10.05 10.13
N LYS A 195 21.54 -9.79 10.69
CA LYS A 195 21.99 -10.45 11.93
C LYS A 195 21.24 -9.84 13.10
N ASP A 196 20.74 -10.67 14.01
CA ASP A 196 20.03 -10.25 15.21
C ASP A 196 19.01 -9.10 14.96
N LEU A 197 17.91 -9.44 14.31
CA LEU A 197 16.84 -8.50 13.98
C LEU A 197 16.33 -7.73 15.22
N ALA A 198 16.30 -8.41 16.38
CA ALA A 198 15.78 -7.83 17.62
C ALA A 198 16.61 -6.64 18.13
N VAL A 199 17.89 -6.56 17.81
CA VAL A 199 18.73 -5.38 18.12
C VAL A 199 18.20 -4.12 17.44
N HIS A 200 17.68 -4.24 16.24
CA HIS A 200 17.11 -3.11 15.51
C HIS A 200 15.70 -2.77 15.99
N THR A 201 14.84 -3.78 16.12
CA THR A 201 13.43 -3.54 16.49
C THR A 201 13.25 -3.07 17.93
N ARG A 202 14.12 -3.49 18.88
CA ARG A 202 14.08 -2.99 20.27
C ARG A 202 14.50 -1.53 20.42
N LYS A 203 15.20 -0.95 19.46
CA LYS A 203 15.56 0.49 19.47
C LYS A 203 14.48 1.36 18.84
N ALA A 204 13.67 0.78 17.95
CA ALA A 204 12.74 1.51 17.14
C ALA A 204 11.57 2.10 17.94
N ASP A 205 11.23 3.35 17.64
CA ASP A 205 10.00 4.00 18.09
C ASP A 205 8.80 3.44 17.32
N ILE A 206 9.02 3.14 16.04
CA ILE A 206 8.01 2.58 15.15
C ILE A 206 8.58 1.31 14.49
N VAL A 207 7.86 0.20 14.59
CA VAL A 207 8.19 -1.06 13.92
C VAL A 207 7.13 -1.38 12.89
N VAL A 208 7.55 -1.57 11.64
CA VAL A 208 6.67 -1.97 10.53
C VAL A 208 7.01 -3.41 10.12
N ALA A 209 6.07 -4.34 10.28
CA ALA A 209 6.24 -5.73 9.88
C ALA A 209 5.57 -5.98 8.52
N ALA A 210 6.37 -6.33 7.49
CA ALA A 210 5.93 -6.47 6.11
C ALA A 210 6.63 -7.64 5.40
N ILE A 211 6.54 -8.85 5.97
CA ILE A 211 7.18 -10.05 5.46
C ILE A 211 6.21 -11.17 5.06
N GLY A 212 4.93 -11.08 5.46
CA GLY A 212 3.93 -12.11 5.19
C GLY A 212 4.20 -13.43 5.91
N GLN A 213 4.66 -13.35 7.15
CA GLN A 213 4.86 -14.50 8.02
C GLN A 213 4.08 -14.33 9.32
N ALA A 214 3.00 -15.09 9.44
CA ALA A 214 2.09 -14.99 10.59
C ALA A 214 2.83 -15.06 11.94
N HIS A 215 2.52 -14.11 12.81
CA HIS A 215 3.00 -14.03 14.20
C HIS A 215 4.54 -14.05 14.34
N PHE A 216 5.24 -13.46 13.38
CA PHE A 216 6.70 -13.38 13.41
C PHE A 216 7.21 -12.38 14.46
N LEU A 217 6.62 -11.16 14.51
CA LEU A 217 7.05 -10.12 15.45
C LEU A 217 6.46 -10.38 16.85
N LYS A 218 7.32 -10.68 17.79
CA LYS A 218 6.95 -11.01 19.17
C LYS A 218 7.20 -9.84 20.14
N ALA A 219 6.56 -9.86 21.30
CA ALA A 219 6.67 -8.81 22.31
C ALA A 219 8.12 -8.55 22.79
N GLU A 220 8.94 -9.59 22.93
CA GLU A 220 10.34 -9.45 23.30
C GLU A 220 11.22 -8.78 22.24
N MET A 221 10.72 -8.65 21.01
CA MET A 221 11.43 -8.03 19.89
C MET A 221 11.20 -6.52 19.78
N ILE A 222 10.29 -5.94 20.56
CA ILE A 222 10.03 -4.50 20.56
C ILE A 222 10.39 -3.86 21.91
N LYS A 223 10.59 -2.54 21.93
CA LYS A 223 10.68 -1.81 23.19
C LYS A 223 9.29 -1.53 23.79
N GLU A 224 9.23 -1.23 25.05
CA GLU A 224 8.03 -0.76 25.73
C GLU A 224 7.51 0.52 25.07
N GLY A 225 6.21 0.60 24.82
CA GLY A 225 5.58 1.78 24.24
C GLY A 225 5.83 2.00 22.75
N ALA A 226 6.45 1.05 22.02
CA ALA A 226 6.65 1.16 20.59
C ALA A 226 5.31 1.25 19.83
N VAL A 227 5.31 1.93 18.68
CA VAL A 227 4.23 1.88 17.70
C VAL A 227 4.49 0.71 16.75
N VAL A 228 3.49 -0.14 16.52
CA VAL A 228 3.64 -1.32 15.65
C VAL A 228 2.63 -1.29 14.50
N ILE A 229 3.13 -1.41 13.28
CA ILE A 229 2.32 -1.44 12.06
C ILE A 229 2.41 -2.82 11.43
N ASP A 230 1.30 -3.55 11.47
CA ASP A 230 1.18 -4.88 10.85
C ASP A 230 0.69 -4.77 9.41
N VAL A 231 1.57 -5.12 8.47
CA VAL A 231 1.31 -5.03 7.02
C VAL A 231 1.24 -6.39 6.36
N GLY A 232 1.97 -7.36 6.91
CA GLY A 232 2.05 -8.69 6.35
C GLY A 232 0.69 -9.41 6.34
N ILE A 233 0.47 -10.24 5.33
CA ILE A 233 -0.76 -11.02 5.19
C ILE A 233 -0.39 -12.48 4.96
N SER A 234 -0.83 -13.34 5.85
CA SER A 234 -0.73 -14.78 5.73
C SER A 234 -2.13 -15.41 5.72
N ARG A 235 -2.37 -16.34 4.81
CA ARG A 235 -3.60 -17.15 4.80
C ARG A 235 -3.35 -18.41 5.59
N THR A 236 -4.08 -18.59 6.67
CA THR A 236 -4.02 -19.78 7.53
C THR A 236 -5.39 -20.45 7.55
N PRO A 237 -5.52 -21.69 8.08
CA PRO A 237 -6.81 -22.32 8.31
C PRO A 237 -7.76 -21.47 9.17
N ASP A 238 -7.20 -20.65 10.07
CA ASP A 238 -7.95 -19.77 10.97
C ASP A 238 -8.30 -18.41 10.33
N GLY A 239 -8.02 -18.23 9.05
CA GLY A 239 -8.28 -16.99 8.30
C GLY A 239 -7.04 -16.19 7.98
N LEU A 240 -7.24 -14.87 7.81
CA LEU A 240 -6.14 -13.96 7.53
C LEU A 240 -5.43 -13.59 8.83
N GLN A 241 -4.11 -13.78 8.85
CA GLN A 241 -3.24 -13.46 9.98
C GLN A 241 -2.17 -12.44 9.56
N GLY A 242 -1.84 -11.54 10.49
CA GLY A 242 -0.75 -10.59 10.31
C GLY A 242 0.60 -11.15 10.77
N ASP A 243 1.64 -10.33 10.57
CA ASP A 243 3.00 -10.66 11.01
C ASP A 243 3.21 -10.48 12.52
N VAL A 244 2.28 -9.81 13.22
CA VAL A 244 2.41 -9.41 14.63
C VAL A 244 1.74 -10.41 15.56
N CYS A 245 2.48 -10.88 16.57
CA CYS A 245 1.94 -11.74 17.63
C CYS A 245 0.96 -10.98 18.53
N PRO A 246 -0.11 -11.64 19.05
CA PRO A 246 -1.03 -11.02 20.02
C PRO A 246 -0.37 -10.39 21.25
N GLY A 247 0.68 -10.99 21.80
CA GLY A 247 1.39 -10.45 22.96
C GLY A 247 2.05 -9.07 22.74
N VAL A 248 2.23 -8.63 21.49
CA VAL A 248 2.72 -7.28 21.15
C VAL A 248 1.75 -6.20 21.62
N PHE A 249 0.44 -6.47 21.60
CA PHE A 249 -0.60 -5.53 22.01
C PHE A 249 -0.55 -5.16 23.49
N GLU A 250 0.07 -5.98 24.31
CA GLU A 250 0.24 -5.70 25.75
C GLU A 250 1.41 -4.76 26.02
N LYS A 251 2.36 -4.66 25.07
CA LYS A 251 3.62 -3.92 25.22
C LYS A 251 3.70 -2.65 24.39
N ALA A 252 3.09 -2.64 23.21
CA ALA A 252 3.05 -1.49 22.32
C ALA A 252 2.15 -0.38 22.87
N SER A 253 2.43 0.88 22.49
CA SER A 253 1.51 2.01 22.73
C SER A 253 0.39 2.04 21.71
N TYR A 254 0.72 1.75 20.44
CA TYR A 254 -0.21 1.72 19.32
C TYR A 254 0.04 0.50 18.46
N VAL A 255 -1.03 -0.08 17.91
CA VAL A 255 -0.94 -1.16 16.93
C VAL A 255 -1.92 -0.90 15.78
N ALA A 256 -1.42 -0.89 14.55
CA ALA A 256 -2.27 -1.05 13.36
C ALA A 256 -2.40 -2.55 13.09
N PRO A 257 -3.56 -3.17 13.35
CA PRO A 257 -3.71 -4.62 13.24
C PRO A 257 -3.92 -5.09 11.80
N MET A 258 -3.65 -6.35 11.53
CA MET A 258 -4.08 -7.04 10.34
C MET A 258 -5.08 -8.15 10.73
N PRO A 259 -6.34 -8.10 10.23
CA PRO A 259 -6.94 -7.10 9.32
C PRO A 259 -7.37 -5.80 10.01
N GLY A 260 -7.62 -4.75 9.21
CA GLY A 260 -8.29 -3.53 9.66
C GLY A 260 -7.41 -2.29 9.78
N GLY A 261 -6.08 -2.45 9.83
CA GLY A 261 -5.12 -1.35 9.83
C GLY A 261 -4.76 -0.85 8.42
N VAL A 262 -3.65 -1.31 7.88
CA VAL A 262 -3.04 -0.77 6.63
C VAL A 262 -3.83 -1.13 5.36
N GLY A 263 -4.47 -2.29 5.27
CA GLY A 263 -5.16 -2.73 4.05
C GLY A 263 -6.24 -1.75 3.54
N PRO A 264 -7.17 -1.26 4.37
CA PRO A 264 -8.12 -0.21 4.00
C PRO A 264 -7.44 1.08 3.55
N MET A 265 -6.35 1.49 4.20
CA MET A 265 -5.57 2.67 3.85
C MET A 265 -4.94 2.56 2.46
N THR A 266 -4.38 1.39 2.10
CA THR A 266 -3.84 1.13 0.76
C THR A 266 -4.88 1.42 -0.32
N ARG A 267 -6.12 0.96 -0.13
CA ARG A 267 -7.20 1.19 -1.10
C ARG A 267 -7.61 2.66 -1.17
N ALA A 268 -7.69 3.34 -0.04
CA ALA A 268 -7.98 4.78 -0.01
C ALA A 268 -6.89 5.59 -0.73
N MET A 269 -5.61 5.27 -0.53
CA MET A 269 -4.50 5.94 -1.22
C MET A 269 -4.46 5.66 -2.73
N LEU A 270 -4.89 4.47 -3.16
CA LEU A 270 -5.06 4.18 -4.59
C LEU A 270 -6.06 5.15 -5.24
N LEU A 271 -7.22 5.34 -4.61
CA LEU A 271 -8.22 6.29 -5.09
C LEU A 271 -7.69 7.74 -5.04
N THR A 272 -6.93 8.06 -4.00
CA THR A 272 -6.27 9.38 -3.87
C THR A 272 -5.31 9.62 -5.03
N ASN A 273 -4.44 8.66 -5.39
CA ASN A 273 -3.54 8.79 -6.53
C ASN A 273 -4.30 9.02 -7.84
N VAL A 274 -5.43 8.34 -8.06
CA VAL A 274 -6.28 8.54 -9.26
C VAL A 274 -6.89 9.93 -9.30
N VAL A 275 -7.36 10.45 -8.17
CA VAL A 275 -7.95 11.80 -8.09
C VAL A 275 -6.88 12.87 -8.22
N ASP A 276 -5.71 12.68 -7.60
CA ASP A 276 -4.58 13.61 -7.71
C ASP A 276 -4.07 13.73 -9.17
N ALA A 277 -4.14 12.64 -9.95
CA ALA A 277 -3.76 12.66 -11.37
C ALA A 277 -4.73 13.46 -12.26
N CYS A 278 -5.86 13.92 -11.75
CA CYS A 278 -6.82 14.79 -12.46
C CYS A 278 -6.57 16.28 -12.22
N SER A 279 -5.58 16.64 -11.40
CA SER A 279 -5.34 18.02 -10.92
C SER A 279 -4.27 18.73 -11.73
#